data_cc76e4572f254dfc4495e219dcdc52ae
#
_entry.id   cc76e4572f254dfc4495e219dcdc52ae
#
_cell.length_a   1.000
_cell.length_b   1.000
_cell.length_c   1.000
_cell.angle_alpha   90.00
_cell.angle_beta   90.00
_cell.angle_gamma   90.00
#
_symmetry.space_group_name_H-M   'P 1'
#
loop_
_entity.id
_entity.type
_entity.pdbx_description
1 polymer ?
#
loop_
_entity_poly.entity_id
_entity_poly.type
_entity_poly.pdbx_seq_one_letter_code
_entity_poly.pdbx_strand_id
1 'polypeptide(L)'
;MSDYETLRQKALERRRRLIYDNDGCDVYQCKSPSPSELLSKRTIPLCGSHADTLFCTTRSSGFGLFTHNTKIGQIFTGREGKHEYNITEELIKQGKDYLQIMTDFCRKNNIEIFWSMRMNDVHDSGTTLGRPEAFRLNKIKTEHPEYLFGSRENPPKYGAWSGVDYTREEIRELAYAFVEEVCSNYDIDGINLDFFRHPVFFKRTAWGLPIQQYELDLMTDLMRKIRKMTIEIGKERGRPILLSSRVPDSLEYSRTIGIDLETWLKE
;
A
#
# COMPACT_ATOMS: atom_id res chain seq x y z
N MET A 1 -25.93 -17.36 10.75
CA MET A 1 -24.66 -16.62 10.50
C MET A 1 -23.63 -17.14 11.48
N SER A 2 -22.40 -17.45 11.07
CA SER A 2 -21.34 -17.81 12.00
C SER A 2 -20.97 -16.60 12.88
N ASP A 3 -20.34 -16.83 14.05
CA ASP A 3 -19.89 -15.73 14.91
C ASP A 3 -18.94 -14.77 14.16
N TYR A 4 -18.10 -15.31 13.29
CA TYR A 4 -17.22 -14.52 12.44
C TYR A 4 -17.97 -13.63 11.44
N GLU A 5 -18.98 -14.14 10.78
CA GLU A 5 -19.80 -13.35 9.82
C GLU A 5 -20.54 -12.22 10.53
N THR A 6 -21.01 -12.46 11.74
CA THR A 6 -21.63 -11.43 12.59
C THR A 6 -20.62 -10.33 12.95
N LEU A 7 -19.39 -10.71 13.34
CA LEU A 7 -18.31 -9.76 13.65
C LEU A 7 -17.92 -8.96 12.39
N ARG A 8 -17.81 -9.63 11.25
CA ARG A 8 -17.48 -8.99 9.99
C ARG A 8 -18.55 -7.97 9.57
N GLN A 9 -19.82 -8.33 9.69
CA GLN A 9 -20.93 -7.43 9.37
C GLN A 9 -20.91 -6.18 10.27
N LYS A 10 -20.72 -6.34 11.57
CA LYS A 10 -20.57 -5.21 12.51
C LYS A 10 -19.39 -4.31 12.15
N ALA A 11 -18.26 -4.89 11.73
CA ALA A 11 -17.09 -4.13 11.30
C ALA A 11 -17.34 -3.35 10.02
N LEU A 12 -18.09 -3.92 9.06
CA LEU A 12 -18.48 -3.24 7.82
C LEU A 12 -19.45 -2.08 8.09
N GLU A 13 -20.40 -2.25 8.99
CA GLU A 13 -21.42 -1.25 9.34
C GLU A 13 -20.91 -0.17 10.28
N ARG A 14 -19.71 -0.34 10.84
CA ARG A 14 -19.10 0.67 11.71
C ARG A 14 -19.04 2.02 11.01
N ARG A 15 -19.64 3.05 11.59
CA ARG A 15 -19.53 4.42 11.09
C ARG A 15 -18.11 4.96 11.34
N ARG A 16 -17.41 5.30 10.25
CA ARG A 16 -16.12 5.99 10.28
C ARG A 16 -16.35 7.46 10.01
N ARG A 17 -16.18 8.30 11.04
CA ARG A 17 -16.43 9.75 10.95
C ARG A 17 -15.31 10.46 10.24
N LEU A 18 -14.06 10.11 10.58
CA LEU A 18 -12.86 10.66 9.97
C LEU A 18 -11.82 9.56 9.85
N ILE A 19 -11.37 9.35 8.62
CA ILE A 19 -10.25 8.47 8.29
C ILE A 19 -9.03 9.36 8.07
N TYR A 20 -7.99 9.18 8.88
CA TYR A 20 -6.72 9.88 8.69
C TYR A 20 -5.78 9.03 7.84
N ASP A 21 -5.41 9.53 6.66
CA ASP A 21 -4.49 8.84 5.74
C ASP A 21 -3.07 9.35 5.95
N ASN A 22 -2.23 8.53 6.61
CA ASN A 22 -0.83 8.79 6.88
C ASN A 22 0.06 8.21 5.78
N ASP A 23 0.75 9.08 5.05
CA ASP A 23 1.62 8.73 3.92
C ASP A 23 2.95 8.05 4.30
N GLY A 24 3.18 7.76 5.61
CA GLY A 24 4.33 6.99 6.10
C GLY A 24 5.66 7.74 6.12
N CYS A 25 5.66 9.07 6.02
CA CYS A 25 6.90 9.85 6.04
C CYS A 25 7.48 10.11 7.45
N ASP A 26 6.81 9.68 8.51
CA ASP A 26 7.21 9.94 9.90
C ASP A 26 8.60 9.42 10.22
N VAL A 27 8.95 8.25 9.70
CA VAL A 27 10.26 7.60 9.89
C VAL A 27 11.45 8.42 9.38
N TYR A 28 11.19 9.40 8.51
CA TYR A 28 12.21 10.30 7.96
C TYR A 28 12.34 11.62 8.72
N GLN A 29 11.51 11.83 9.73
CA GLN A 29 11.42 13.08 10.49
C GLN A 29 11.89 12.93 11.94
N CYS A 30 12.31 11.71 12.32
CA CYS A 30 12.77 11.41 13.67
C CYS A 30 14.28 11.61 13.79
N LYS A 31 14.69 12.22 14.90
CA LYS A 31 16.14 12.39 15.23
C LYS A 31 16.70 11.15 15.95
N SER A 32 15.82 10.34 16.52
CA SER A 32 16.19 9.10 17.22
C SER A 32 15.22 7.97 16.85
N PRO A 33 15.67 6.69 16.92
CA PRO A 33 14.81 5.54 16.68
C PRO A 33 13.92 5.22 17.88
N SER A 34 13.15 6.22 18.32
CA SER A 34 12.22 6.12 19.46
C SER A 34 10.77 5.99 18.97
N PRO A 35 10.02 4.95 19.43
CA PRO A 35 8.60 4.86 19.14
C PRO A 35 7.81 6.08 19.58
N SER A 36 8.15 6.67 20.72
CA SER A 36 7.46 7.88 21.24
C SER A 36 7.70 9.10 20.34
N GLU A 37 8.92 9.30 19.84
CA GLU A 37 9.20 10.38 18.90
C GLU A 37 8.47 10.16 17.58
N LEU A 38 8.50 8.94 17.04
CA LEU A 38 7.79 8.57 15.83
C LEU A 38 6.29 8.89 15.94
N LEU A 39 5.64 8.43 16.99
CA LEU A 39 4.21 8.64 17.24
C LEU A 39 3.87 10.12 17.46
N SER A 40 4.78 10.90 18.03
CA SER A 40 4.56 12.33 18.29
C SER A 40 4.43 13.18 17.01
N LYS A 41 4.91 12.69 15.88
CA LYS A 41 4.90 13.44 14.62
C LYS A 41 3.47 13.73 14.15
N ARG A 42 2.62 12.68 14.05
CA ARG A 42 1.26 12.83 13.51
C ARG A 42 0.23 11.91 14.17
N THR A 43 0.63 10.92 14.94
CA THR A 43 -0.26 9.86 15.42
C THR A 43 -0.84 10.15 16.81
N ILE A 44 -0.05 10.62 17.77
CA ILE A 44 -0.54 11.03 19.10
C ILE A 44 -1.67 12.06 19.02
N PRO A 45 -1.63 13.09 18.16
CA PRO A 45 -2.71 14.06 18.04
C PRO A 45 -4.06 13.49 17.59
N LEU A 46 -4.10 12.25 17.08
CA LEU A 46 -5.37 11.59 16.76
C LEU A 46 -6.16 11.20 18.02
N CYS A 47 -5.47 11.00 19.15
CA CYS A 47 -6.13 10.73 20.43
C CYS A 47 -6.96 11.94 20.88
N GLY A 48 -8.23 11.70 21.22
CA GLY A 48 -9.15 12.76 21.61
C GLY A 48 -9.74 13.57 20.45
N SER A 49 -9.33 13.28 19.22
CA SER A 49 -9.93 13.82 18.01
C SER A 49 -11.15 12.98 17.56
N HIS A 50 -11.77 13.38 16.43
CA HIS A 50 -12.82 12.59 15.80
C HIS A 50 -12.29 11.57 14.78
N ALA A 51 -10.96 11.42 14.65
CA ALA A 51 -10.34 10.39 13.82
C ALA A 51 -10.46 9.03 14.54
N ASP A 52 -11.26 8.15 13.97
CA ASP A 52 -11.50 6.82 14.51
C ASP A 52 -10.88 5.71 13.65
N THR A 53 -10.27 6.07 12.54
CA THR A 53 -9.55 5.14 11.64
C THR A 53 -8.27 5.79 11.11
N LEU A 54 -7.18 5.03 11.13
CA LEU A 54 -5.89 5.38 10.54
C LEU A 54 -5.62 4.50 9.32
N PHE A 55 -5.43 5.10 8.16
CA PHE A 55 -4.80 4.44 7.02
C PHE A 55 -3.30 4.70 7.10
N CYS A 56 -2.51 3.65 7.31
CA CYS A 56 -1.07 3.72 7.56
C CYS A 56 -0.29 3.18 6.35
N THR A 57 0.37 4.06 5.62
CA THR A 57 1.26 3.67 4.54
C THR A 57 2.66 3.38 5.11
N THR A 58 3.21 2.21 4.80
CA THR A 58 4.61 1.85 5.16
C THR A 58 5.52 1.80 3.94
N ARG A 59 5.08 2.41 2.87
CA ARG A 59 5.81 2.45 1.61
C ARG A 59 6.87 3.56 1.65
N SER A 60 7.99 3.31 1.00
CA SER A 60 8.89 4.35 0.55
C SER A 60 8.88 4.46 -0.99
N SER A 61 9.50 5.20 -1.60
CA SER A 61 9.85 5.61 -2.94
C SER A 61 9.46 4.74 -4.14
N GLY A 62 8.85 3.57 -4.01
CA GLY A 62 8.50 2.72 -5.17
C GLY A 62 7.78 1.42 -4.81
N PHE A 63 7.30 0.71 -5.82
CA PHE A 63 6.67 -0.60 -5.67
C PHE A 63 7.62 -1.58 -4.99
N GLY A 64 7.17 -2.21 -3.89
CA GLY A 64 7.92 -3.22 -3.15
C GLY A 64 9.02 -2.70 -2.21
N LEU A 65 9.13 -1.37 -1.99
CA LEU A 65 10.01 -0.78 -0.97
C LEU A 65 9.20 -0.36 0.26
N PHE A 66 9.54 -0.91 1.42
CA PHE A 66 8.75 -0.72 2.64
C PHE A 66 9.59 -0.25 3.83
N THR A 67 8.93 0.40 4.79
CA THR A 67 9.49 0.84 6.08
C THR A 67 9.04 -0.04 7.25
N HIS A 68 8.37 -1.16 6.98
CA HIS A 68 8.11 -2.24 7.93
C HIS A 68 9.05 -3.43 7.68
N ASN A 69 9.10 -4.38 8.60
CA ASN A 69 9.98 -5.55 8.53
C ASN A 69 9.43 -6.61 7.55
N THR A 70 9.51 -6.32 6.26
CA THR A 70 9.10 -7.25 5.19
C THR A 70 10.14 -8.31 4.91
N LYS A 71 9.69 -9.51 4.52
CA LYS A 71 10.50 -10.61 3.99
C LYS A 71 10.28 -10.81 2.50
N ILE A 72 9.12 -10.40 1.99
CA ILE A 72 8.73 -10.51 0.58
C ILE A 72 9.23 -9.31 -0.21
N GLY A 73 9.01 -8.10 0.32
CA GLY A 73 9.50 -6.86 -0.27
C GLY A 73 10.96 -6.56 0.09
N GLN A 74 11.35 -5.34 -0.14
CA GLN A 74 12.67 -4.82 0.24
C GLN A 74 12.52 -3.73 1.29
N ILE A 75 13.27 -3.83 2.39
CA ILE A 75 13.30 -2.79 3.43
C ILE A 75 14.02 -1.56 2.88
N PHE A 76 13.37 -0.40 2.99
CA PHE A 76 13.94 0.86 2.58
C PHE A 76 14.82 1.46 3.69
N THR A 77 16.12 1.45 3.48
CA THR A 77 17.12 1.97 4.42
C THR A 77 17.88 3.20 3.91
N GLY A 78 17.49 3.73 2.74
CA GLY A 78 18.16 4.90 2.14
C GLY A 78 18.11 6.14 3.02
N ARG A 79 19.23 6.88 3.10
CA ARG A 79 19.42 8.07 3.97
C ARG A 79 19.85 9.31 3.21
N GLU A 80 19.48 9.44 1.95
CA GLU A 80 19.87 10.60 1.15
C GLU A 80 18.73 11.63 1.02
N GLY A 81 19.09 12.89 0.99
CA GLY A 81 18.17 14.02 0.82
C GLY A 81 17.09 14.04 1.90
N LYS A 82 15.81 14.04 1.53
CA LYS A 82 14.69 14.05 2.49
C LYS A 82 14.63 12.83 3.41
N HIS A 83 15.41 11.79 3.15
CA HIS A 83 15.48 10.56 3.93
C HIS A 83 16.69 10.51 4.87
N GLU A 84 17.43 11.61 5.05
CA GLU A 84 18.62 11.70 5.88
C GLU A 84 18.41 11.08 7.29
N TYR A 85 17.26 11.31 7.86
CA TYR A 85 16.88 10.81 9.19
C TYR A 85 16.04 9.53 9.15
N ASN A 86 16.18 8.70 8.11
CA ASN A 86 15.47 7.43 8.03
C ASN A 86 15.91 6.47 9.15
N ILE A 87 15.02 6.24 10.10
CA ILE A 87 15.25 5.38 11.27
C ILE A 87 14.73 3.94 11.10
N THR A 88 14.30 3.56 9.91
CA THR A 88 13.66 2.26 9.63
C THR A 88 14.54 1.09 10.09
N GLU A 89 15.83 1.12 9.73
CA GLU A 89 16.76 0.03 10.05
C GLU A 89 16.98 -0.11 11.56
N GLU A 90 17.10 1.00 12.27
CA GLU A 90 17.31 1.02 13.71
C GLU A 90 16.09 0.52 14.48
N LEU A 91 14.89 0.88 14.04
CA LEU A 91 13.65 0.35 14.65
C LEU A 91 13.57 -1.16 14.48
N ILE A 92 13.87 -1.68 13.29
CA ILE A 92 13.86 -3.12 13.02
C ILE A 92 14.91 -3.84 13.87
N LYS A 93 16.13 -3.29 14.01
CA LYS A 93 17.19 -3.85 14.90
C LYS A 93 16.77 -3.90 16.36
N GLN A 94 15.88 -3.01 16.80
CA GLN A 94 15.28 -3.01 18.14
C GLN A 94 14.13 -4.01 18.31
N GLY A 95 13.83 -4.82 17.28
CA GLY A 95 12.73 -5.77 17.28
C GLY A 95 11.34 -5.15 17.10
N LYS A 96 11.29 -3.91 16.65
CA LYS A 96 10.06 -3.18 16.32
C LYS A 96 10.19 -2.53 14.96
N ASP A 97 9.08 -2.42 14.25
CA ASP A 97 9.06 -1.66 13.01
C ASP A 97 7.93 -0.62 13.03
N TYR A 98 7.91 0.20 11.99
CA TYR A 98 6.95 1.28 11.89
C TYR A 98 5.50 0.80 11.97
N LEU A 99 5.14 -0.26 11.24
CA LEU A 99 3.76 -0.76 11.21
C LEU A 99 3.35 -1.37 12.55
N GLN A 100 4.25 -2.11 13.21
CA GLN A 100 4.00 -2.67 14.53
C GLN A 100 3.76 -1.57 15.57
N ILE A 101 4.61 -0.52 15.56
CA ILE A 101 4.47 0.62 16.49
C ILE A 101 3.12 1.32 16.28
N MET A 102 2.71 1.55 15.03
CA MET A 102 1.42 2.17 14.71
C MET A 102 0.25 1.27 15.12
N THR A 103 0.36 -0.04 14.90
CA THR A 103 -0.67 -1.02 15.26
C THR A 103 -0.86 -1.08 16.78
N ASP A 104 0.22 -1.19 17.55
CA ASP A 104 0.18 -1.23 19.03
C ASP A 104 -0.45 0.04 19.58
N PHE A 105 -0.08 1.20 19.04
CA PHE A 105 -0.64 2.48 19.45
C PHE A 105 -2.14 2.56 19.17
N CYS A 106 -2.56 2.21 17.96
CA CYS A 106 -3.96 2.25 17.55
C CYS A 106 -4.82 1.31 18.41
N ARG A 107 -4.34 0.09 18.66
CA ARG A 107 -5.01 -0.87 19.56
C ARG A 107 -5.22 -0.30 20.95
N LYS A 108 -4.18 0.28 21.55
CA LYS A 108 -4.22 0.88 22.88
C LYS A 108 -5.21 2.05 22.97
N ASN A 109 -5.44 2.77 21.88
CA ASN A 109 -6.25 3.99 21.86
C ASN A 109 -7.61 3.82 21.18
N ASN A 110 -8.04 2.58 20.87
CA ASN A 110 -9.30 2.27 20.18
C ASN A 110 -9.43 2.96 18.79
N ILE A 111 -8.33 3.15 18.09
CA ILE A 111 -8.28 3.62 16.71
C ILE A 111 -8.18 2.41 15.81
N GLU A 112 -9.04 2.33 14.81
CA GLU A 112 -8.98 1.29 13.78
C GLU A 112 -7.78 1.54 12.87
N ILE A 113 -7.02 0.49 12.51
CA ILE A 113 -5.84 0.63 11.67
C ILE A 113 -5.94 -0.23 10.41
N PHE A 114 -5.77 0.41 9.26
CA PHE A 114 -5.62 -0.23 7.95
C PHE A 114 -4.21 -0.02 7.43
N TRP A 115 -3.57 -1.07 6.95
CA TRP A 115 -2.36 -0.90 6.16
C TRP A 115 -2.73 -0.41 4.76
N SER A 116 -2.12 0.70 4.33
CA SER A 116 -2.38 1.30 3.02
C SER A 116 -1.23 1.01 2.06
N MET A 117 -1.55 0.32 0.96
CA MET A 117 -0.60 -0.02 -0.10
C MET A 117 -0.92 0.76 -1.37
N ARG A 118 0.02 1.57 -1.83
CA ARG A 118 -0.05 2.17 -3.17
C ARG A 118 0.30 1.13 -4.22
N MET A 119 -0.67 0.77 -5.04
CA MET A 119 -0.58 -0.38 -5.92
C MET A 119 0.49 -0.24 -7.00
N ASN A 120 0.79 0.97 -7.46
CA ASN A 120 1.87 1.19 -8.43
C ASN A 120 2.65 2.48 -8.11
N ASP A 121 3.39 2.49 -6.99
CA ASP A 121 4.18 3.65 -6.62
C ASP A 121 5.38 3.85 -7.56
N VAL A 122 5.53 5.07 -8.07
CA VAL A 122 6.55 5.45 -9.04
C VAL A 122 7.43 6.64 -8.60
N HIS A 123 7.51 6.92 -7.31
CA HIS A 123 8.40 7.98 -6.80
C HIS A 123 9.89 7.69 -7.05
N ASP A 124 10.23 6.47 -7.40
CA ASP A 124 11.55 6.04 -7.80
C ASP A 124 11.92 6.43 -9.25
N SER A 125 10.98 6.94 -10.03
CA SER A 125 11.23 7.33 -11.44
C SER A 125 12.17 8.51 -11.60
N GLY A 126 12.39 9.31 -10.54
CA GLY A 126 13.20 10.52 -10.59
C GLY A 126 12.59 11.69 -11.32
N THR A 127 11.51 11.47 -12.05
CA THR A 127 10.89 12.51 -12.91
C THR A 127 10.32 13.67 -12.11
N THR A 128 10.00 13.47 -10.83
CA THR A 128 9.33 14.48 -9.98
C THR A 128 10.28 15.38 -9.20
N LEU A 129 11.58 15.09 -9.06
CA LEU A 129 12.42 15.78 -8.09
C LEU A 129 13.88 16.06 -8.52
N GLY A 130 14.28 15.71 -9.76
CA GLY A 130 15.66 15.95 -10.25
C GLY A 130 16.76 15.31 -9.40
N ARG A 131 16.50 14.19 -8.75
CA ARG A 131 17.40 13.56 -7.77
C ARG A 131 17.98 12.25 -8.28
N PRO A 132 19.25 11.90 -7.89
CA PRO A 132 19.82 10.58 -8.20
C PRO A 132 18.98 9.46 -7.60
N GLU A 133 18.70 8.40 -8.36
CA GLU A 133 17.67 7.44 -8.00
C GLU A 133 18.19 6.03 -7.71
N ALA A 134 19.46 5.77 -7.95
CA ALA A 134 20.06 4.43 -7.86
C ALA A 134 19.76 3.70 -6.54
N PHE A 135 19.57 4.44 -5.45
CA PHE A 135 19.26 3.89 -4.13
C PHE A 135 17.75 3.64 -3.87
N ARG A 136 16.90 4.00 -4.82
CA ARG A 136 15.44 3.94 -4.65
C ARG A 136 14.76 2.86 -5.48
N LEU A 137 15.47 2.31 -6.45
CA LEU A 137 14.92 1.22 -7.25
C LEU A 137 14.95 -0.06 -6.43
N ASN A 138 13.81 -0.72 -6.37
CA ASN A 138 13.71 -2.07 -5.86
C ASN A 138 14.48 -3.03 -6.78
N LYS A 139 15.06 -4.09 -6.21
CA LYS A 139 15.78 -5.13 -6.96
C LYS A 139 14.95 -5.71 -8.09
N ILE A 140 13.66 -5.98 -7.87
CA ILE A 140 12.77 -6.49 -8.93
C ILE A 140 12.76 -5.60 -10.17
N LYS A 141 12.85 -4.28 -9.99
CA LYS A 141 12.87 -3.33 -11.11
C LYS A 141 14.21 -3.25 -11.82
N THR A 142 15.31 -3.50 -11.11
CA THR A 142 16.65 -3.52 -11.70
C THR A 142 17.00 -4.85 -12.35
N GLU A 143 16.52 -5.95 -11.79
CA GLU A 143 16.74 -7.31 -12.29
C GLU A 143 15.78 -7.67 -13.43
N HIS A 144 14.59 -7.03 -13.46
CA HIS A 144 13.51 -7.28 -14.42
C HIS A 144 12.99 -5.98 -15.06
N PRO A 145 13.81 -5.28 -15.86
CA PRO A 145 13.38 -4.06 -16.53
C PRO A 145 12.23 -4.28 -17.52
N GLU A 146 12.02 -5.51 -18.00
CA GLU A 146 10.90 -5.90 -18.85
C GLU A 146 9.54 -5.83 -18.14
N TYR A 147 9.51 -5.80 -16.82
CA TYR A 147 8.28 -5.62 -16.02
C TYR A 147 7.82 -4.16 -15.97
N LEU A 148 8.67 -3.22 -16.42
CA LEU A 148 8.39 -1.79 -16.32
C LEU A 148 7.66 -1.26 -17.56
N PHE A 149 7.01 -0.13 -17.39
CA PHE A 149 6.35 0.55 -18.52
C PHE A 149 7.31 1.00 -19.60
N GLY A 150 8.53 1.41 -19.24
CA GLY A 150 9.54 1.90 -20.16
C GLY A 150 10.91 2.02 -19.50
N SER A 151 11.70 2.94 -20.02
CA SER A 151 12.99 3.34 -19.46
C SER A 151 13.08 4.87 -19.38
N ARG A 152 14.17 5.40 -18.83
CA ARG A 152 14.42 6.85 -18.82
C ARG A 152 14.58 7.42 -20.21
N GLU A 153 15.27 6.67 -21.07
CA GLU A 153 15.54 7.04 -22.45
C GLU A 153 14.30 6.92 -23.34
N ASN A 154 13.38 6.04 -22.92
CA ASN A 154 12.13 5.79 -23.63
C ASN A 154 10.95 5.74 -22.63
N PRO A 155 10.55 6.89 -22.07
CA PRO A 155 9.45 6.97 -21.12
C PRO A 155 8.10 6.78 -21.79
N PRO A 156 7.10 6.22 -21.08
CA PRO A 156 5.75 6.09 -21.60
C PRO A 156 5.07 7.46 -21.71
N LYS A 157 3.96 7.49 -22.45
CA LYS A 157 3.15 8.70 -22.64
C LYS A 157 2.45 9.15 -21.35
N TYR A 158 1.99 8.20 -20.53
CA TYR A 158 1.30 8.43 -19.26
C TYR A 158 1.98 7.68 -18.11
N GLY A 159 1.89 8.23 -16.91
CA GLY A 159 2.56 7.68 -15.75
C GLY A 159 4.07 7.93 -15.76
N ALA A 160 4.83 7.01 -15.20
CA ALA A 160 6.28 7.09 -15.17
C ALA A 160 6.92 5.79 -15.66
N TRP A 161 8.13 5.87 -16.18
CA TRP A 161 8.86 4.74 -16.76
C TRP A 161 9.04 3.56 -15.77
N SER A 162 9.17 3.86 -14.46
CA SER A 162 9.37 2.88 -13.40
C SER A 162 8.09 2.21 -12.90
N GLY A 163 6.92 2.54 -13.47
CA GLY A 163 5.68 1.83 -13.16
C GLY A 163 5.76 0.37 -13.58
N VAL A 164 5.20 -0.53 -12.76
CA VAL A 164 5.17 -1.96 -13.04
C VAL A 164 3.90 -2.35 -13.78
N ASP A 165 4.04 -3.30 -14.72
CA ASP A 165 2.97 -3.75 -15.60
C ASP A 165 2.19 -4.91 -14.96
N TYR A 166 0.94 -4.67 -14.59
CA TYR A 166 0.05 -5.66 -14.00
C TYR A 166 -0.46 -6.72 -14.99
N THR A 167 -0.11 -6.66 -16.28
CA THR A 167 -0.29 -7.82 -17.17
C THR A 167 0.64 -8.97 -16.80
N ARG A 168 1.76 -8.67 -16.10
CA ARG A 168 2.71 -9.67 -15.61
C ARG A 168 2.14 -10.39 -14.40
N GLU A 169 2.15 -11.71 -14.46
CA GLU A 169 1.70 -12.56 -13.35
C GLU A 169 2.58 -12.35 -12.12
N GLU A 170 3.90 -12.24 -12.32
CA GLU A 170 4.89 -12.04 -11.27
C GLU A 170 4.61 -10.76 -10.46
N ILE A 171 4.16 -9.69 -11.11
CA ILE A 171 3.79 -8.43 -10.44
C ILE A 171 2.52 -8.60 -9.62
N ARG A 172 1.52 -9.31 -10.14
CA ARG A 172 0.27 -9.57 -9.41
C ARG A 172 0.50 -10.50 -8.21
N GLU A 173 1.32 -11.54 -8.38
CA GLU A 173 1.69 -12.45 -7.28
C GLU A 173 2.51 -11.72 -6.19
N LEU A 174 3.42 -10.82 -6.57
CA LEU A 174 4.12 -9.99 -5.60
C LEU A 174 3.19 -9.04 -4.86
N ALA A 175 2.28 -8.36 -5.57
CA ALA A 175 1.30 -7.48 -4.93
C ALA A 175 0.41 -8.26 -3.94
N TYR A 176 -0.03 -9.46 -4.31
CA TYR A 176 -0.75 -10.36 -3.42
C TYR A 176 0.09 -10.75 -2.20
N ALA A 177 1.34 -11.19 -2.41
CA ALA A 177 2.22 -11.65 -1.35
C ALA A 177 2.56 -10.54 -0.32
N PHE A 178 2.70 -9.29 -0.76
CA PHE A 178 2.87 -8.15 0.16
C PHE A 178 1.67 -7.98 1.09
N VAL A 179 0.46 -8.10 0.54
CA VAL A 179 -0.78 -8.00 1.32
C VAL A 179 -0.92 -9.17 2.29
N GLU A 180 -0.66 -10.39 1.82
CA GLU A 180 -0.70 -11.61 2.62
C GLU A 180 0.29 -11.57 3.79
N GLU A 181 1.53 -11.12 3.53
CA GLU A 181 2.55 -10.94 4.57
C GLU A 181 2.08 -10.00 5.68
N VAL A 182 1.50 -8.86 5.31
CA VAL A 182 1.01 -7.90 6.30
C VAL A 182 -0.20 -8.44 7.06
N CYS A 183 -1.16 -9.06 6.38
CA CYS A 183 -2.33 -9.67 7.02
C CYS A 183 -1.96 -10.77 8.01
N SER A 184 -0.90 -11.54 7.72
CA SER A 184 -0.45 -12.66 8.54
C SER A 184 0.38 -12.23 9.75
N ASN A 185 1.13 -11.12 9.63
CA ASN A 185 2.15 -10.76 10.63
C ASN A 185 1.73 -9.58 11.53
N TYR A 186 0.71 -8.80 11.16
CA TYR A 186 0.30 -7.60 11.90
C TYR A 186 -1.17 -7.65 12.31
N ASP A 187 -1.45 -7.14 13.52
CA ASP A 187 -2.81 -7.11 14.07
C ASP A 187 -3.62 -5.90 13.57
N ILE A 188 -3.68 -5.74 12.24
CA ILE A 188 -4.44 -4.69 11.56
C ILE A 188 -5.93 -5.01 11.46
N ASP A 189 -6.78 -4.01 11.28
CA ASP A 189 -8.23 -4.16 11.07
C ASP A 189 -8.59 -4.29 9.61
N GLY A 190 -7.72 -3.88 8.71
CA GLY A 190 -7.98 -3.94 7.29
C GLY A 190 -6.80 -3.55 6.43
N ILE A 191 -7.03 -3.66 5.14
CA ILE A 191 -6.14 -3.26 4.05
C ILE A 191 -6.82 -2.16 3.25
N ASN A 192 -6.08 -1.12 2.89
CA ASN A 192 -6.48 -0.14 1.88
C ASN A 192 -5.58 -0.26 0.65
N LEU A 193 -6.15 -0.64 -0.49
CA LEU A 193 -5.44 -0.68 -1.76
C LEU A 193 -5.62 0.64 -2.49
N ASP A 194 -4.55 1.45 -2.56
CA ASP A 194 -4.58 2.77 -3.19
C ASP A 194 -4.25 2.66 -4.70
N PHE A 195 -5.29 2.67 -5.51
CA PHE A 195 -5.21 2.71 -6.98
C PHE A 195 -5.16 4.13 -7.54
N PHE A 196 -5.33 5.16 -6.70
CA PHE A 196 -5.47 6.52 -7.20
C PHE A 196 -4.22 7.38 -7.05
N ARG A 197 -3.24 6.96 -6.23
CA ARG A 197 -2.01 7.76 -6.04
C ARG A 197 -1.14 7.85 -7.29
N HIS A 198 -1.05 6.76 -8.07
CA HIS A 198 -0.40 6.69 -9.38
C HIS A 198 -1.26 5.80 -10.29
N PRO A 199 -2.27 6.35 -10.96
CA PRO A 199 -3.37 5.60 -11.55
C PRO A 199 -3.04 5.06 -12.96
N VAL A 200 -1.90 4.39 -13.12
CA VAL A 200 -1.54 3.65 -14.34
C VAL A 200 -1.03 2.26 -13.92
N PHE A 201 -1.65 1.19 -14.42
CA PHE A 201 -1.37 -0.18 -14.00
C PHE A 201 -0.94 -1.09 -15.14
N PHE A 202 -1.20 -0.71 -16.38
CA PHE A 202 -0.93 -1.53 -17.56
C PHE A 202 -0.03 -0.80 -18.53
N LYS A 203 0.99 -1.50 -19.02
CA LYS A 203 1.95 -0.95 -20.00
C LYS A 203 1.25 -0.41 -21.22
N ARG A 204 0.20 -1.10 -21.68
CA ARG A 204 -0.61 -0.68 -22.82
C ARG A 204 -1.20 0.72 -22.64
N THR A 205 -1.84 0.97 -21.49
CA THR A 205 -2.43 2.29 -21.17
C THR A 205 -1.36 3.34 -20.92
N ALA A 206 -0.23 2.97 -20.33
CA ALA A 206 0.92 3.86 -20.16
C ALA A 206 1.42 4.39 -21.52
N TRP A 207 1.37 3.59 -22.57
CA TRP A 207 1.73 4.00 -23.93
C TRP A 207 0.60 4.65 -24.73
N GLY A 208 -0.55 4.92 -24.11
CA GLY A 208 -1.67 5.64 -24.71
C GLY A 208 -2.61 4.79 -25.55
N LEU A 209 -2.53 3.47 -25.42
CA LEU A 209 -3.49 2.55 -26.02
C LEU A 209 -4.67 2.31 -25.07
N PRO A 210 -5.89 2.07 -25.58
CA PRO A 210 -7.05 1.85 -24.74
C PRO A 210 -6.94 0.55 -23.93
N ILE A 211 -7.51 0.55 -22.72
CA ILE A 211 -7.62 -0.64 -21.87
C ILE A 211 -8.40 -1.74 -22.59
N GLN A 212 -8.06 -2.98 -22.35
CA GLN A 212 -8.78 -4.16 -22.86
C GLN A 212 -9.47 -4.91 -21.73
N GLN A 213 -10.50 -5.70 -22.06
CA GLN A 213 -11.29 -6.43 -21.09
C GLN A 213 -10.45 -7.39 -20.26
N TYR A 214 -9.51 -8.11 -20.88
CA TYR A 214 -8.66 -9.04 -20.14
C TYR A 214 -7.79 -8.35 -19.07
N GLU A 215 -7.39 -7.08 -19.28
CA GLU A 215 -6.63 -6.31 -18.29
C GLU A 215 -7.50 -5.96 -17.08
N LEU A 216 -8.77 -5.62 -17.31
CA LEU A 216 -9.77 -5.43 -16.23
C LEU A 216 -9.99 -6.72 -15.46
N ASP A 217 -10.09 -7.86 -16.17
CA ASP A 217 -10.30 -9.17 -15.57
C ASP A 217 -9.12 -9.57 -14.68
N LEU A 218 -7.87 -9.34 -15.14
CA LEU A 218 -6.66 -9.59 -14.34
C LEU A 218 -6.64 -8.82 -13.01
N MET A 219 -7.03 -7.55 -13.03
CA MET A 219 -7.08 -6.73 -11.81
C MET A 219 -8.22 -7.17 -10.89
N THR A 220 -9.38 -7.49 -11.47
CA THR A 220 -10.54 -8.00 -10.73
C THR A 220 -10.22 -9.35 -10.05
N ASP A 221 -9.52 -10.24 -10.74
CA ASP A 221 -9.10 -11.52 -10.17
C ASP A 221 -8.09 -11.35 -9.04
N LEU A 222 -7.17 -10.40 -9.14
CA LEU A 222 -6.29 -10.05 -8.03
C LEU A 222 -7.10 -9.57 -6.81
N MET A 223 -8.10 -8.71 -7.01
CA MET A 223 -8.98 -8.25 -5.93
C MET A 223 -9.75 -9.40 -5.29
N ARG A 224 -10.28 -10.33 -6.07
CA ARG A 224 -10.96 -11.53 -5.57
C ARG A 224 -10.04 -12.42 -4.73
N LYS A 225 -8.81 -12.65 -5.20
CA LYS A 225 -7.78 -13.40 -4.46
C LYS A 225 -7.48 -12.75 -3.11
N ILE A 226 -7.23 -11.44 -3.10
CA ILE A 226 -6.93 -10.69 -1.87
C ILE A 226 -8.14 -10.74 -0.91
N ARG A 227 -9.34 -10.51 -1.39
CA ARG A 227 -10.57 -10.59 -0.56
C ARG A 227 -10.75 -11.96 0.07
N LYS A 228 -10.57 -13.03 -0.70
CA LYS A 228 -10.64 -14.39 -0.19
C LYS A 228 -9.62 -14.62 0.93
N MET A 229 -8.38 -14.25 0.69
CA MET A 229 -7.28 -14.39 1.66
C MET A 229 -7.55 -13.60 2.95
N THR A 230 -8.01 -12.33 2.86
CA THR A 230 -8.31 -11.53 4.06
C THR A 230 -9.44 -12.13 4.90
N ILE A 231 -10.42 -12.79 4.27
CA ILE A 231 -11.50 -13.51 4.95
C ILE A 231 -10.96 -14.76 5.63
N GLU A 232 -10.10 -15.54 4.98
CA GLU A 232 -9.51 -16.77 5.52
C GLU A 232 -8.63 -16.47 6.73
N ILE A 233 -7.67 -15.55 6.61
CA ILE A 233 -6.82 -15.14 7.74
C ILE A 233 -7.67 -14.51 8.86
N GLY A 234 -8.68 -13.71 8.51
CA GLY A 234 -9.60 -13.13 9.49
C GLY A 234 -10.37 -14.18 10.28
N LYS A 235 -10.80 -15.28 9.64
CA LYS A 235 -11.45 -16.42 10.30
C LYS A 235 -10.49 -17.15 11.24
N GLU A 236 -9.28 -17.44 10.78
CA GLU A 236 -8.25 -18.12 11.58
C GLU A 236 -7.89 -17.35 12.86
N ARG A 237 -7.77 -16.03 12.76
CA ARG A 237 -7.46 -15.19 13.94
C ARG A 237 -8.69 -14.79 14.77
N GLY A 238 -9.92 -15.18 14.34
CA GLY A 238 -11.17 -14.85 15.04
C GLY A 238 -11.59 -13.37 14.96
N ARG A 239 -10.97 -12.56 14.08
CA ARG A 239 -11.25 -11.14 13.92
C ARG A 239 -11.15 -10.72 12.45
N PRO A 240 -12.14 -10.00 11.91
CA PRO A 240 -12.15 -9.62 10.49
C PRO A 240 -10.95 -8.78 10.07
N ILE A 241 -10.50 -8.99 8.83
CA ILE A 241 -9.65 -8.05 8.08
C ILE A 241 -10.53 -7.50 6.96
N LEU A 242 -10.79 -6.20 7.00
CA LEU A 242 -11.59 -5.54 5.97
C LEU A 242 -10.71 -5.19 4.76
N LEU A 243 -11.31 -5.21 3.59
CA LEU A 243 -10.68 -4.74 2.35
C LEU A 243 -11.36 -3.44 1.92
N SER A 244 -10.55 -2.40 1.74
CA SER A 244 -10.92 -1.10 1.20
C SER A 244 -10.08 -0.81 -0.04
N SER A 245 -10.62 -0.05 -0.97
CA SER A 245 -9.86 0.45 -2.12
C SER A 245 -10.09 1.93 -2.33
N ARG A 246 -9.01 2.65 -2.63
CA ARG A 246 -9.05 4.05 -3.04
C ARG A 246 -9.01 4.10 -4.56
N VAL A 247 -10.11 4.54 -5.14
CA VAL A 247 -10.35 4.56 -6.59
C VAL A 247 -10.85 5.94 -7.02
N PRO A 248 -10.84 6.28 -8.33
CA PRO A 248 -11.55 7.45 -8.83
C PRO A 248 -13.04 7.39 -8.51
N ASP A 249 -13.68 8.56 -8.43
CA ASP A 249 -15.12 8.75 -8.17
C ASP A 249 -16.01 8.55 -9.42
N SER A 250 -15.43 8.10 -10.53
CA SER A 250 -16.10 7.89 -11.82
C SER A 250 -15.87 6.46 -12.31
N LEU A 251 -16.94 5.77 -12.69
CA LEU A 251 -16.88 4.43 -13.31
C LEU A 251 -16.08 4.47 -14.61
N GLU A 252 -16.29 5.49 -15.43
CA GLU A 252 -15.59 5.66 -16.70
C GLU A 252 -14.08 5.86 -16.48
N TYR A 253 -13.70 6.76 -15.57
CA TYR A 253 -12.28 6.97 -15.27
C TYR A 253 -11.65 5.73 -14.64
N SER A 254 -12.33 5.08 -13.70
CA SER A 254 -11.86 3.81 -13.11
C SER A 254 -11.57 2.77 -14.20
N ARG A 255 -12.48 2.62 -15.16
CA ARG A 255 -12.29 1.70 -16.27
C ARG A 255 -11.07 2.05 -17.12
N THR A 256 -10.82 3.33 -17.42
CA THR A 256 -9.66 3.74 -18.24
C THR A 256 -8.30 3.41 -17.61
N ILE A 257 -8.25 3.32 -16.29
CA ILE A 257 -7.03 2.93 -15.56
C ILE A 257 -6.95 1.44 -15.22
N GLY A 258 -7.89 0.63 -15.71
CA GLY A 258 -7.87 -0.82 -15.54
C GLY A 258 -8.63 -1.35 -14.32
N ILE A 259 -9.61 -0.60 -13.81
CA ILE A 259 -10.44 -0.97 -12.67
C ILE A 259 -11.89 -1.15 -13.12
N ASP A 260 -12.42 -2.36 -13.00
CA ASP A 260 -13.83 -2.64 -13.21
C ASP A 260 -14.63 -2.39 -11.91
N LEU A 261 -14.77 -1.10 -11.58
CA LEU A 261 -15.43 -0.69 -10.34
C LEU A 261 -16.90 -1.14 -10.28
N GLU A 262 -17.57 -1.24 -11.43
CA GLU A 262 -18.94 -1.72 -11.49
C GLU A 262 -19.06 -3.17 -11.03
N THR A 263 -18.13 -4.04 -11.47
CA THR A 263 -18.05 -5.43 -11.02
C THR A 263 -17.67 -5.50 -9.54
N TRP A 264 -16.69 -4.69 -9.08
CA TRP A 264 -16.25 -4.71 -7.68
C TRP A 264 -17.34 -4.29 -6.69
N LEU A 265 -18.25 -3.39 -7.09
CA LEU A 265 -19.36 -2.94 -6.25
C LEU A 265 -20.51 -3.96 -6.16
N LYS A 266 -20.58 -4.91 -7.09
CA LYS A 266 -21.59 -5.98 -7.10
C LYS A 266 -21.16 -7.23 -6.33
N GLU A 267 -19.87 -7.46 -6.19
CA GLU A 267 -19.24 -8.61 -5.53
C GLU A 267 -18.76 -8.27 -4.10
#